data_29df2879d2315d0039a47ccbb362186e
#
_entry.id   29df2879d2315d0039a47ccbb362186e
#
_cell.length_a   1.000
_cell.length_b   1.000
_cell.length_c   1.000
_cell.angle_alpha   90.00
_cell.angle_beta   90.00
_cell.angle_gamma   90.00
#
_symmetry.space_group_name_H-M   'P 1'
#
loop_
_entity.id
_entity.type
_entity.pdbx_description
1 polymer ?
#
loop_
_entity_poly.entity_id
_entity_poly.type
_entity_poly.pdbx_seq_one_letter_code
_entity_poly.pdbx_strand_id
1 'polypeptide(L)'
;VSGFEHAGAEGRGCTGDNGGVSTDDTGSLPLVEEYGPAWARGPFERGTDGPQLILVGVDGSATAMRAGAYAAGLARRQRSRLVVVYVVAPSVWTGMSPSLLAAAQQQAHDELITELRAPLERLAAEARIPVTLEVRRGDAYTEIRRVATDRQADLVVVGASESAGHRLVGSVATRLVKAGLWPVTVVP
;
A
#
# COMPACT_ATOMS: atom_id res chain seq x y z
N VAL A 1 -42.05 9.38 -29.21
CA VAL A 1 -43.01 8.65 -30.04
C VAL A 1 -42.27 7.50 -30.67
N SER A 2 -42.75 6.30 -30.36
CA SER A 2 -42.57 4.98 -31.00
C SER A 2 -41.12 4.47 -31.20
N GLY A 3 -40.74 3.28 -30.96
CA GLY A 3 -41.42 2.04 -30.67
C GLY A 3 -40.31 0.97 -30.76
N PHE A 4 -40.16 0.15 -29.71
CA PHE A 4 -39.30 -1.01 -29.76
C PHE A 4 -40.13 -2.24 -30.06
N GLU A 5 -39.94 -2.85 -31.24
CA GLU A 5 -40.50 -4.16 -31.58
C GLU A 5 -39.62 -5.27 -31.06
N HIS A 6 -40.29 -6.28 -30.49
CA HIS A 6 -39.79 -7.56 -30.10
C HIS A 6 -39.49 -8.44 -31.35
N ALA A 7 -38.35 -9.11 -31.33
CA ALA A 7 -38.15 -10.30 -32.16
C ALA A 7 -37.75 -11.47 -31.26
N GLY A 8 -38.62 -12.46 -31.20
CA GLY A 8 -38.42 -13.72 -30.52
C GLY A 8 -37.43 -14.62 -31.29
N ALA A 9 -36.75 -15.46 -30.55
CA ALA A 9 -36.00 -16.60 -31.11
C ALA A 9 -36.41 -17.85 -30.36
N GLU A 10 -36.91 -18.75 -31.17
CA GLU A 10 -37.48 -20.05 -30.82
C GLU A 10 -36.42 -21.02 -30.27
N GLY A 11 -36.91 -21.84 -29.35
CA GLY A 11 -36.17 -22.94 -28.77
C GLY A 11 -35.88 -24.08 -29.71
N ARG A 12 -34.77 -24.76 -29.45
CA ARG A 12 -34.60 -26.16 -29.86
C ARG A 12 -34.20 -26.99 -28.67
N GLY A 13 -35.09 -27.87 -28.27
CA GLY A 13 -34.86 -28.89 -27.29
C GLY A 13 -33.87 -29.94 -27.81
N CYS A 14 -33.07 -30.46 -26.91
CA CYS A 14 -32.43 -31.77 -27.05
C CYS A 14 -32.83 -32.59 -25.82
N THR A 15 -33.51 -33.66 -26.10
CA THR A 15 -33.93 -34.72 -25.19
C THR A 15 -32.82 -35.72 -24.95
N GLY A 16 -32.68 -36.12 -23.67
CA GLY A 16 -32.33 -37.50 -23.28
C GLY A 16 -30.86 -37.76 -23.04
N ASP A 17 -30.43 -38.06 -21.86
CA ASP A 17 -30.37 -39.43 -21.40
C ASP A 17 -30.18 -39.53 -19.89
N ASN A 18 -30.77 -40.56 -19.33
CA ASN A 18 -30.89 -40.81 -17.90
C ASN A 18 -29.66 -41.61 -17.44
N GLY A 19 -28.85 -41.05 -16.55
CA GLY A 19 -27.72 -41.76 -15.97
C GLY A 19 -27.51 -41.36 -14.51
N GLY A 20 -27.96 -42.17 -13.60
CA GLY A 20 -27.56 -42.43 -12.23
C GLY A 20 -27.13 -41.25 -11.38
N VAL A 21 -28.08 -40.71 -10.61
CA VAL A 21 -27.79 -39.79 -9.49
C VAL A 21 -27.22 -40.63 -8.33
N SER A 22 -25.94 -40.49 -8.06
CA SER A 22 -25.38 -40.80 -6.76
C SER A 22 -25.54 -39.58 -5.88
N THR A 23 -26.49 -39.64 -4.97
CA THR A 23 -26.70 -38.66 -3.92
C THR A 23 -25.62 -38.88 -2.87
N ASP A 24 -24.68 -37.92 -2.72
CA ASP A 24 -24.12 -37.45 -1.47
C ASP A 24 -22.90 -36.55 -1.75
N ASP A 25 -23.13 -35.31 -2.00
CA ASP A 25 -22.24 -34.23 -1.53
C ASP A 25 -22.99 -32.88 -1.58
N THR A 26 -23.62 -32.54 -0.45
CA THR A 26 -24.16 -31.20 -0.23
C THR A 26 -23.02 -30.25 0.18
N GLY A 27 -21.89 -30.32 -0.48
CA GLY A 27 -20.89 -29.29 -0.47
C GLY A 27 -21.39 -28.13 -1.35
N SER A 28 -21.81 -27.04 -0.75
CA SER A 28 -22.10 -25.82 -1.47
C SER A 28 -20.90 -25.47 -2.33
N LEU A 29 -21.04 -25.63 -3.64
CA LEU A 29 -20.02 -25.18 -4.58
C LEU A 29 -19.79 -23.68 -4.38
N PRO A 30 -18.54 -23.20 -4.42
CA PRO A 30 -18.28 -21.77 -4.33
C PRO A 30 -19.02 -21.06 -5.46
N LEU A 31 -19.94 -20.16 -5.09
CA LEU A 31 -20.62 -19.32 -6.06
C LEU A 31 -19.64 -18.26 -6.53
N VAL A 32 -19.31 -18.26 -7.82
CA VAL A 32 -18.52 -17.21 -8.47
C VAL A 32 -19.39 -16.60 -9.54
N GLU A 33 -19.69 -15.34 -9.40
CA GLU A 33 -20.50 -14.59 -10.36
C GLU A 33 -19.68 -13.39 -10.86
N GLU A 34 -19.62 -13.23 -12.17
CA GLU A 34 -18.95 -12.10 -12.79
C GLU A 34 -19.99 -11.19 -13.45
N TYR A 35 -19.92 -9.90 -13.16
CA TYR A 35 -20.86 -8.90 -13.64
C TYR A 35 -20.18 -7.85 -14.50
N GLY A 36 -20.90 -7.34 -15.46
CA GLY A 36 -20.44 -6.28 -16.36
C GLY A 36 -19.72 -6.78 -17.60
N PRO A 37 -19.24 -5.88 -18.44
CA PRO A 37 -18.48 -6.22 -19.63
C PRO A 37 -17.11 -6.80 -19.22
N ALA A 38 -16.56 -7.68 -20.05
CA ALA A 38 -15.20 -8.17 -19.86
C ALA A 38 -14.23 -6.99 -19.69
N TRP A 39 -13.42 -7.06 -18.62
CA TRP A 39 -12.49 -5.97 -18.32
C TRP A 39 -11.47 -5.81 -19.46
N ALA A 40 -11.44 -4.65 -20.06
CA ALA A 40 -10.44 -4.25 -21.04
C ALA A 40 -9.75 -2.99 -20.56
N ARG A 41 -8.41 -2.99 -20.63
CA ARG A 41 -7.62 -1.81 -20.23
C ARG A 41 -8.01 -0.61 -21.11
N GLY A 42 -8.79 0.30 -20.53
CA GLY A 42 -9.23 1.53 -21.18
C GLY A 42 -8.20 2.65 -21.12
N PRO A 43 -8.34 3.69 -21.95
CA PRO A 43 -7.47 4.87 -21.90
C PRO A 43 -7.62 5.68 -20.61
N PHE A 44 -8.66 5.42 -19.80
CA PHE A 44 -9.00 6.15 -18.57
C PHE A 44 -8.43 5.52 -17.30
N GLU A 45 -7.79 4.35 -17.35
CA GLU A 45 -7.23 3.67 -16.18
C GLU A 45 -5.91 4.26 -15.70
N ARG A 46 -5.63 5.50 -16.01
CA ARG A 46 -4.41 6.17 -15.60
C ARG A 46 -4.73 7.39 -14.77
N GLY A 47 -4.81 7.19 -13.43
CA GLY A 47 -4.55 8.25 -12.50
C GLY A 47 -5.62 9.32 -12.29
N THR A 48 -6.87 9.07 -12.66
CA THR A 48 -7.98 9.97 -12.32
C THR A 48 -8.73 9.53 -11.07
N ASP A 49 -8.78 8.22 -10.80
CA ASP A 49 -9.59 7.63 -9.73
C ASP A 49 -8.74 6.94 -8.65
N GLY A 50 -7.44 6.85 -8.83
CA GLY A 50 -6.50 6.25 -7.89
C GLY A 50 -5.91 7.27 -6.91
N PRO A 51 -5.07 6.80 -5.97
CA PRO A 51 -4.40 7.69 -5.03
C PRO A 51 -3.49 8.68 -5.77
N GLN A 52 -3.60 9.96 -5.43
CA GLN A 52 -2.74 11.01 -5.95
C GLN A 52 -1.47 11.18 -5.13
N LEU A 53 -1.54 10.86 -3.83
CA LEU A 53 -0.41 10.86 -2.93
C LEU A 53 -0.37 9.56 -2.14
N ILE A 54 0.72 8.82 -2.31
CA ILE A 54 1.02 7.60 -1.57
C ILE A 54 2.10 7.92 -0.55
N LEU A 55 1.86 7.60 0.71
CA LEU A 55 2.85 7.71 1.78
C LEU A 55 3.37 6.32 2.12
N VAL A 56 4.69 6.17 2.24
CA VAL A 56 5.31 4.93 2.73
C VAL A 56 6.19 5.20 3.93
N GLY A 57 5.97 4.46 5.01
CA GLY A 57 6.85 4.46 6.18
C GLY A 57 7.99 3.47 5.99
N VAL A 58 9.22 3.93 6.20
CA VAL A 58 10.44 3.10 6.11
C VAL A 58 11.27 3.23 7.38
N ASP A 59 11.93 2.12 7.78
CA ASP A 59 12.80 2.02 8.94
C ASP A 59 14.11 1.28 8.66
N GLY A 60 14.38 1.00 7.38
CA GLY A 60 15.55 0.25 6.94
C GLY A 60 15.40 -1.27 6.98
N SER A 61 14.31 -1.82 7.51
CA SER A 61 14.04 -3.26 7.50
C SER A 61 13.77 -3.79 6.08
N ALA A 62 13.96 -5.09 5.86
CA ALA A 62 13.71 -5.70 4.55
C ALA A 62 12.22 -5.61 4.16
N THR A 63 11.29 -5.71 5.11
CA THR A 63 9.85 -5.52 4.87
C THR A 63 9.54 -4.07 4.50
N ALA A 64 10.16 -3.09 5.17
CA ALA A 64 9.99 -1.68 4.82
C ALA A 64 10.56 -1.37 3.42
N MET A 65 11.67 -1.99 3.02
CA MET A 65 12.23 -1.84 1.67
C MET A 65 11.28 -2.45 0.62
N ARG A 66 10.68 -3.61 0.90
CA ARG A 66 9.63 -4.20 0.03
C ARG A 66 8.41 -3.28 -0.06
N ALA A 67 7.98 -2.69 1.07
CA ALA A 67 6.90 -1.71 1.09
C ALA A 67 7.21 -0.48 0.24
N GLY A 68 8.43 0.03 0.30
CA GLY A 68 8.93 1.12 -0.56
C GLY A 68 8.86 0.76 -2.04
N ALA A 69 9.35 -0.42 -2.42
CA ALA A 69 9.29 -0.90 -3.80
C ALA A 69 7.85 -1.07 -4.31
N TYR A 70 6.96 -1.62 -3.47
CA TYR A 70 5.54 -1.74 -3.79
C TYR A 70 4.89 -0.38 -3.99
N ALA A 71 5.10 0.56 -3.05
CA ALA A 71 4.56 1.92 -3.11
C ALA A 71 5.05 2.67 -4.36
N ALA A 72 6.33 2.57 -4.70
CA ALA A 72 6.90 3.16 -5.90
C ALA A 72 6.31 2.57 -7.19
N GLY A 73 6.14 1.25 -7.25
CA GLY A 73 5.49 0.57 -8.36
C GLY A 73 4.03 1.00 -8.53
N LEU A 74 3.31 1.20 -7.41
CA LEU A 74 1.95 1.69 -7.42
C LEU A 74 1.89 3.16 -7.86
N ALA A 75 2.75 4.02 -7.29
CA ALA A 75 2.85 5.44 -7.65
C ALA A 75 3.13 5.63 -9.15
N ARG A 76 4.03 4.81 -9.71
CA ARG A 76 4.31 4.82 -11.16
C ARG A 76 3.08 4.48 -11.99
N ARG A 77 2.33 3.44 -11.62
CA ARG A 77 1.11 3.02 -12.35
C ARG A 77 0.00 4.05 -12.27
N GLN A 78 -0.17 4.66 -11.10
CA GLN A 78 -1.23 5.63 -10.81
C GLN A 78 -0.82 7.08 -11.13
N ARG A 79 0.45 7.32 -11.50
CA ARG A 79 1.03 8.66 -11.66
C ARG A 79 0.89 9.52 -10.41
N SER A 80 1.03 8.89 -9.25
CA SER A 80 0.94 9.51 -7.94
C SER A 80 2.27 10.09 -7.50
N ARG A 81 2.22 11.03 -6.56
CA ARG A 81 3.39 11.44 -5.78
C ARG A 81 3.68 10.40 -4.71
N LEU A 82 4.95 10.17 -4.40
CA LEU A 82 5.39 9.29 -3.32
C LEU A 82 6.03 10.12 -2.22
N VAL A 83 5.53 9.97 -1.00
CA VAL A 83 6.16 10.53 0.21
C VAL A 83 6.76 9.38 0.99
N VAL A 84 8.06 9.39 1.16
CA VAL A 84 8.82 8.43 1.96
C VAL A 84 9.06 9.05 3.33
N VAL A 85 8.55 8.42 4.37
CA VAL A 85 8.71 8.89 5.75
C VAL A 85 9.66 7.95 6.48
N TYR A 86 10.76 8.51 6.96
CA TYR A 86 11.68 7.82 7.85
C TYR A 86 11.56 8.43 9.26
N VAL A 87 11.31 7.61 10.26
CA VAL A 87 11.14 8.08 11.63
C VAL A 87 12.29 7.58 12.50
N VAL A 88 13.10 8.52 12.96
CA VAL A 88 14.19 8.26 13.92
C VAL A 88 13.60 8.16 15.32
N ALA A 89 13.75 7.01 15.96
CA ALA A 89 13.34 6.83 17.34
C ALA A 89 14.20 7.71 18.27
N PRO A 90 13.62 8.28 19.34
CA PRO A 90 14.39 9.00 20.33
C PRO A 90 15.42 8.07 20.99
N SER A 91 16.71 8.42 20.90
CA SER A 91 17.76 7.67 21.57
C SER A 91 17.76 8.03 23.06
N VAL A 92 17.49 7.06 23.92
CA VAL A 92 17.62 7.25 25.37
C VAL A 92 19.05 6.82 25.77
N TRP A 93 19.99 7.72 25.62
CA TRP A 93 21.35 7.52 26.11
C TRP A 93 21.47 8.11 27.51
N THR A 94 21.51 7.26 28.50
CA THR A 94 21.77 7.65 29.90
C THR A 94 23.27 7.81 30.10
N GLY A 95 23.71 9.02 30.53
CA GLY A 95 25.09 9.26 30.92
C GLY A 95 25.90 10.24 30.04
N MET A 96 25.36 10.72 28.93
CA MET A 96 26.02 11.78 28.10
C MET A 96 25.51 13.18 28.47
N SER A 97 26.37 14.19 28.30
CA SER A 97 25.93 15.57 28.44
C SER A 97 24.94 15.93 27.31
N PRO A 98 23.96 16.83 27.55
CA PRO A 98 22.96 17.21 26.55
C PRO A 98 23.55 17.72 25.22
N SER A 99 24.67 18.42 25.28
CA SER A 99 25.37 18.95 24.09
C SER A 99 26.01 17.87 23.24
N LEU A 100 26.67 16.90 23.87
CA LEU A 100 27.26 15.75 23.16
C LEU A 100 26.19 14.85 22.55
N LEU A 101 25.10 14.64 23.27
CA LEU A 101 23.96 13.88 22.76
C LEU A 101 23.33 14.57 21.55
N ALA A 102 23.14 15.89 21.58
CA ALA A 102 22.59 16.66 20.46
C ALA A 102 23.52 16.59 19.23
N ALA A 103 24.85 16.72 19.42
CA ALA A 103 25.82 16.61 18.33
C ALA A 103 25.83 15.23 17.69
N ALA A 104 25.85 14.16 18.50
CA ALA A 104 25.79 12.78 18.01
C ALA A 104 24.47 12.47 17.27
N GLN A 105 23.37 12.99 17.76
CA GLN A 105 22.07 12.85 17.09
C GLN A 105 22.01 13.58 15.75
N GLN A 106 22.62 14.77 15.67
CA GLN A 106 22.68 15.55 14.44
C GLN A 106 23.54 14.83 13.40
N GLN A 107 24.73 14.36 13.80
CA GLN A 107 25.61 13.60 12.91
C GLN A 107 24.91 12.34 12.36
N ALA A 108 24.31 11.53 13.22
CA ALA A 108 23.56 10.34 12.79
C ALA A 108 22.39 10.68 11.82
N HIS A 109 21.75 11.84 12.03
CA HIS A 109 20.71 12.34 11.14
C HIS A 109 21.26 12.71 9.76
N ASP A 110 22.39 13.41 9.70
CA ASP A 110 23.00 13.83 8.44
C ASP A 110 23.56 12.64 7.64
N GLU A 111 24.15 11.65 8.33
CA GLU A 111 24.59 10.40 7.74
C GLU A 111 23.42 9.64 7.11
N LEU A 112 22.33 9.49 7.84
CA LEU A 112 21.13 8.84 7.37
C LEU A 112 20.52 9.51 6.12
N ILE A 113 20.41 10.84 6.13
CA ILE A 113 19.91 11.58 4.96
C ILE A 113 20.81 11.31 3.75
N THR A 114 22.12 11.29 3.97
CA THR A 114 23.11 11.04 2.91
C THR A 114 22.95 9.62 2.34
N GLU A 115 22.74 8.62 3.18
CA GLU A 115 22.51 7.24 2.76
C GLU A 115 21.20 7.06 1.99
N LEU A 116 20.14 7.76 2.38
CA LEU A 116 18.85 7.65 1.74
C LEU A 116 18.73 8.42 0.42
N ARG A 117 19.50 9.48 0.25
CA ARG A 117 19.40 10.39 -0.92
C ARG A 117 19.62 9.69 -2.24
N ALA A 118 20.75 9.01 -2.42
CA ALA A 118 21.11 8.38 -3.69
C ALA A 118 20.12 7.26 -4.13
N PRO A 119 19.65 6.36 -3.23
CA PRO A 119 18.58 5.42 -3.57
C PRO A 119 17.28 6.10 -4.00
N LEU A 120 16.88 7.19 -3.34
CA LEU A 120 15.63 7.88 -3.66
C LEU A 120 15.71 8.67 -4.97
N GLU A 121 16.86 9.29 -5.27
CA GLU A 121 17.11 9.95 -6.55
C GLU A 121 17.03 8.94 -7.71
N ARG A 122 17.66 7.77 -7.55
CA ARG A 122 17.55 6.68 -8.53
C ARG A 122 16.11 6.22 -8.69
N LEU A 123 15.39 5.99 -7.59
CA LEU A 123 13.99 5.59 -7.61
C LEU A 123 13.14 6.62 -8.36
N ALA A 124 13.30 7.91 -8.06
CA ALA A 124 12.54 8.98 -8.72
C ALA A 124 12.82 9.01 -10.24
N ALA A 125 14.08 8.85 -10.63
CA ALA A 125 14.48 8.84 -12.03
C ALA A 125 13.97 7.60 -12.79
N GLU A 126 14.15 6.41 -12.23
CA GLU A 126 13.74 5.14 -12.86
C GLU A 126 12.21 4.99 -12.92
N ALA A 127 11.52 5.32 -11.83
CA ALA A 127 10.06 5.25 -11.78
C ALA A 127 9.38 6.44 -12.47
N ARG A 128 10.10 7.53 -12.74
CA ARG A 128 9.59 8.79 -13.29
C ARG A 128 8.42 9.34 -12.50
N ILE A 129 8.56 9.36 -11.18
CA ILE A 129 7.55 9.88 -10.24
C ILE A 129 8.16 10.95 -9.34
N PRO A 130 7.37 11.92 -8.88
CA PRO A 130 7.81 12.82 -7.82
C PRO A 130 7.96 12.05 -6.50
N VAL A 131 9.14 12.13 -5.89
CA VAL A 131 9.44 11.51 -4.59
C VAL A 131 9.84 12.61 -3.62
N THR A 132 9.26 12.58 -2.41
CA THR A 132 9.63 13.44 -1.29
C THR A 132 10.12 12.58 -0.15
N LEU A 133 11.29 12.89 0.41
CA LEU A 133 11.76 12.30 1.66
C LEU A 133 11.39 13.22 2.82
N GLU A 134 10.75 12.66 3.83
CA GLU A 134 10.54 13.32 5.12
C GLU A 134 11.20 12.50 6.23
N VAL A 135 12.20 13.08 6.87
CA VAL A 135 12.81 12.51 8.06
C VAL A 135 12.20 13.17 9.29
N ARG A 136 11.61 12.37 10.15
CA ARG A 136 10.94 12.80 11.37
C ARG A 136 11.62 12.18 12.58
N ARG A 137 11.38 12.74 13.76
CA ARG A 137 11.92 12.23 15.02
C ARG A 137 10.76 12.04 16.00
N GLY A 138 10.64 10.82 16.56
CA GLY A 138 9.57 10.55 17.52
C GLY A 138 9.04 9.11 17.45
N ASP A 139 7.78 8.93 17.85
CA ASP A 139 7.05 7.66 17.73
C ASP A 139 6.60 7.46 16.26
N ALA A 140 6.95 6.33 15.69
CA ALA A 140 6.74 6.05 14.28
C ALA A 140 5.27 6.19 13.85
N TYR A 141 4.33 5.68 14.64
CA TYR A 141 2.91 5.82 14.33
C TYR A 141 2.47 7.28 14.37
N THR A 142 2.88 8.00 15.38
CA THR A 142 2.50 9.42 15.59
C THR A 142 2.99 10.29 14.45
N GLU A 143 4.24 10.11 14.04
CA GLU A 143 4.84 10.91 12.97
C GLU A 143 4.30 10.52 11.60
N ILE A 144 4.13 9.23 11.30
CA ILE A 144 3.50 8.78 10.05
C ILE A 144 2.06 9.34 9.95
N ARG A 145 1.28 9.22 11.03
CA ARG A 145 -0.06 9.78 11.09
C ARG A 145 -0.08 11.28 10.82
N ARG A 146 0.84 12.02 11.45
CA ARG A 146 0.96 13.47 11.29
C ARG A 146 1.25 13.83 9.84
N VAL A 147 2.29 13.22 9.24
CA VAL A 147 2.65 13.47 7.84
C VAL A 147 1.52 13.11 6.90
N ALA A 148 0.86 11.96 7.12
CA ALA A 148 -0.28 11.53 6.29
C ALA A 148 -1.43 12.54 6.33
N THR A 149 -1.72 13.11 7.50
CA THR A 149 -2.74 14.15 7.67
C THR A 149 -2.32 15.47 7.02
N ASP A 150 -1.10 15.94 7.31
CA ASP A 150 -0.59 17.23 6.83
C ASP A 150 -0.45 17.26 5.30
N ARG A 151 -0.07 16.13 4.72
CA ARG A 151 0.08 15.94 3.27
C ARG A 151 -1.19 15.50 2.55
N GLN A 152 -2.26 15.22 3.28
CA GLN A 152 -3.51 14.68 2.74
C GLN A 152 -3.25 13.41 1.90
N ALA A 153 -2.59 12.42 2.52
CA ALA A 153 -2.29 11.17 1.85
C ALA A 153 -3.57 10.39 1.54
N ASP A 154 -3.64 9.81 0.35
CA ASP A 154 -4.76 8.96 -0.08
C ASP A 154 -4.55 7.49 0.29
N LEU A 155 -3.28 7.10 0.52
CA LEU A 155 -2.90 5.73 0.87
C LEU A 155 -1.65 5.74 1.74
N VAL A 156 -1.65 4.93 2.79
CA VAL A 156 -0.48 4.68 3.64
C VAL A 156 0.01 3.25 3.43
N VAL A 157 1.31 3.09 3.16
CA VAL A 157 1.96 1.79 2.96
C VAL A 157 3.01 1.60 4.04
N VAL A 158 3.06 0.43 4.67
CA VAL A 158 4.06 0.07 5.68
C VAL A 158 4.49 -1.38 5.53
N GLY A 159 5.70 -1.72 5.97
CA GLY A 159 6.15 -3.09 6.07
C GLY A 159 5.49 -3.83 7.24
N ALA A 160 5.38 -5.14 7.12
CA ALA A 160 5.05 -6.01 8.25
C ALA A 160 6.24 -6.06 9.24
N SER A 161 5.97 -6.36 10.51
CA SER A 161 7.06 -6.52 11.49
C SER A 161 7.82 -7.83 11.26
N GLU A 162 9.15 -7.75 11.30
CA GLU A 162 10.04 -8.93 11.28
C GLU A 162 10.26 -9.53 12.68
N SER A 163 9.87 -8.79 13.72
CA SER A 163 10.09 -9.23 15.11
C SER A 163 9.12 -10.34 15.49
N ALA A 164 9.68 -11.45 15.94
CA ALA A 164 9.01 -12.64 16.49
C ALA A 164 8.34 -13.57 15.47
N GLY A 165 9.10 -14.49 14.85
CA GLY A 165 8.73 -15.87 14.42
C GLY A 165 7.34 -16.15 13.80
N HIS A 166 6.43 -15.28 13.93
CA HIS A 166 5.09 -15.27 13.36
C HIS A 166 4.87 -13.97 12.54
N ARG A 167 4.27 -14.10 11.38
CA ARG A 167 3.90 -13.00 10.47
C ARG A 167 2.84 -12.09 11.13
N LEU A 168 3.26 -11.35 12.15
CA LEU A 168 2.37 -10.41 12.83
C LEU A 168 2.42 -9.07 12.13
N VAL A 169 1.25 -8.52 11.90
CA VAL A 169 1.09 -7.11 11.53
C VAL A 169 1.77 -6.29 12.61
N GLY A 170 2.81 -5.52 12.25
CA GLY A 170 3.59 -4.73 13.23
C GLY A 170 2.73 -3.76 14.03
N SER A 171 3.25 -3.30 15.16
CA SER A 171 2.52 -2.38 16.05
C SER A 171 2.10 -1.07 15.35
N VAL A 172 2.95 -0.53 14.49
CA VAL A 172 2.64 0.66 13.68
C VAL A 172 1.51 0.39 12.71
N ALA A 173 1.60 -0.68 11.92
CA ALA A 173 0.57 -1.08 10.97
C ALA A 173 -0.79 -1.33 11.66
N THR A 174 -0.78 -2.05 12.80
CA THR A 174 -2.00 -2.29 13.59
C THR A 174 -2.64 -1.00 14.07
N ARG A 175 -1.86 -0.04 14.55
CA ARG A 175 -2.36 1.27 15.01
C ARG A 175 -2.92 2.10 13.86
N LEU A 176 -2.27 2.09 12.69
CA LEU A 176 -2.75 2.79 11.50
C LEU A 176 -4.09 2.22 11.01
N VAL A 177 -4.21 0.90 10.91
CA VAL A 177 -5.46 0.23 10.52
C VAL A 177 -6.59 0.55 11.52
N LYS A 178 -6.32 0.46 12.83
CA LYS A 178 -7.30 0.80 13.87
C LYS A 178 -7.72 2.26 13.87
N ALA A 179 -6.87 3.16 13.44
CA ALA A 179 -7.20 4.58 13.33
C ALA A 179 -8.28 4.86 12.26
N GLY A 180 -8.37 4.02 11.21
CA GLY A 180 -9.42 4.10 10.20
C GLY A 180 -9.43 5.41 9.39
N LEU A 181 -8.32 6.13 9.29
CA LEU A 181 -8.25 7.44 8.64
C LEU A 181 -7.87 7.36 7.16
N TRP A 182 -7.16 6.31 6.77
CA TRP A 182 -6.69 6.07 5.39
C TRP A 182 -6.83 4.60 5.02
N PRO A 183 -6.91 4.26 3.75
CA PRO A 183 -6.54 2.93 3.27
C PRO A 183 -5.10 2.63 3.69
N VAL A 184 -4.87 1.44 4.27
CA VAL A 184 -3.54 1.01 4.73
C VAL A 184 -3.16 -0.29 4.05
N THR A 185 -2.02 -0.29 3.38
CA THR A 185 -1.42 -1.50 2.82
C THR A 185 -0.26 -1.96 3.68
N VAL A 186 -0.31 -3.21 4.14
CA VAL A 186 0.78 -3.84 4.89
C VAL A 186 1.48 -4.85 3.99
N VAL A 187 2.77 -4.63 3.75
CA VAL A 187 3.58 -5.45 2.84
C VAL A 187 4.43 -6.43 3.67
N PRO A 188 4.31 -7.74 3.42
CA PRO A 188 5.04 -8.80 4.13
C PRO A 188 6.52 -8.86 3.76
#